data_fcda36d68d1c520379272ad22ca61a77
#
_entry.id   fcda36d68d1c520379272ad22ca61a77
#
_cell.length_a   1.000
_cell.length_b   1.000
_cell.length_c   1.000
_cell.angle_alpha   90.00
_cell.angle_beta   90.00
_cell.angle_gamma   90.00
#
_symmetry.space_group_name_H-M   'P 1'
#
loop_
_entity.id
_entity.type
_entity.pdbx_description
1 polymer ?
#
loop_
_entity_poly.entity_id
_entity_poly.type
_entity_poly.pdbx_seq_one_letter_code
_entity_poly.pdbx_strand_id
1 'polypeptide(L)'
;MDVTNGKQEQEHARRVRLAVTIGGHDATDALAPSLLSATYTDNAAGKADEVRLDLHDRDGKWLGEWAPKKGTEVSMRILCTDWFGPGQDASLNCGSFKVDEVEYSGPPTKVSIKAVSAALTDGLRETKKTQAWEGYSLQAVAGEIAQRNGLELLYNADAFPFNRQDQREESDLPFLQRLASARGVNVKVHDGRLVCEAAKRGDARAAAVAISRTGGQFSPSRWSFKEKSEGTAYSGCDVQYMDPESGEMHSYSFGEPGADGQREKITLINQKVESKAEAETFAQSALRNKNEAENTGSLDIMGHPGMVAGCTLTLDGFGKFDGKYFVTTATHRIEGKYTTGVELRRTLDY
;
A
#
# COMPACT_ATOMS: atom_id res chain seq x y z
N MET A 1 60.86 18.45 -8.89
CA MET A 1 59.60 18.99 -9.39
C MET A 1 58.63 17.83 -9.52
N ASP A 2 57.95 17.53 -8.42
CA ASP A 2 56.92 16.50 -8.42
C ASP A 2 55.60 17.13 -8.86
N VAL A 3 55.14 16.70 -10.03
CA VAL A 3 53.83 17.06 -10.54
C VAL A 3 52.83 16.10 -9.85
N THR A 4 52.21 16.55 -8.78
CA THR A 4 51.11 15.87 -8.13
C THR A 4 49.93 15.78 -9.12
N ASN A 5 49.72 14.57 -9.59
CA ASN A 5 48.60 14.20 -10.46
C ASN A 5 47.31 14.29 -9.63
N GLY A 6 46.68 15.47 -9.64
CA GLY A 6 45.37 15.67 -9.04
C GLY A 6 44.33 14.82 -9.81
N LYS A 7 43.97 13.69 -9.24
CA LYS A 7 42.74 13.02 -9.64
C LYS A 7 41.61 14.03 -9.43
N GLN A 8 41.05 14.56 -10.51
CA GLN A 8 39.73 15.18 -10.46
C GLN A 8 38.75 14.13 -9.93
N GLU A 9 38.35 14.29 -8.70
CA GLU A 9 37.17 13.61 -8.21
C GLU A 9 36.00 14.03 -9.13
N GLN A 10 35.57 13.13 -10.00
CA GLN A 10 34.38 13.37 -10.77
C GLN A 10 33.27 13.56 -9.74
N GLU A 11 32.72 14.76 -9.64
CA GLU A 11 31.51 15.02 -8.84
C GLU A 11 30.38 14.17 -9.41
N HIS A 12 30.08 13.08 -8.74
CA HIS A 12 28.95 12.21 -9.07
C HIS A 12 27.66 12.89 -8.64
N ALA A 13 26.98 13.51 -9.60
CA ALA A 13 25.66 14.11 -9.33
C ALA A 13 24.57 13.04 -9.37
N ARG A 14 23.76 12.97 -8.31
CA ARG A 14 22.55 12.17 -8.28
C ARG A 14 21.61 12.55 -9.42
N ARG A 15 21.12 11.57 -10.14
CA ARG A 15 20.20 11.78 -11.25
C ARG A 15 18.99 10.87 -11.09
N VAL A 16 17.81 11.39 -11.46
CA VAL A 16 16.58 10.61 -11.55
C VAL A 16 16.02 10.72 -12.96
N ARG A 17 15.58 9.61 -13.51
CA ARG A 17 14.93 9.53 -14.83
C ARG A 17 13.70 8.62 -14.70
N LEU A 18 12.65 8.93 -15.42
CA LEU A 18 11.53 8.05 -15.63
C LEU A 18 11.76 7.22 -16.89
N ALA A 19 11.43 5.94 -16.84
CA ALA A 19 11.20 5.12 -18.01
C ALA A 19 9.70 4.85 -18.07
N VAL A 20 9.04 5.24 -19.16
CA VAL A 20 7.59 5.17 -19.34
C VAL A 20 7.26 4.48 -20.65
N THR A 21 6.37 3.50 -20.61
CA THR A 21 5.81 2.85 -21.80
C THR A 21 4.32 3.16 -21.86
N ILE A 22 3.81 3.56 -23.02
CA ILE A 22 2.38 3.84 -23.27
C ILE A 22 1.93 3.02 -24.48
N GLY A 23 0.89 2.19 -24.30
CA GLY A 23 0.34 1.36 -25.37
C GLY A 23 1.37 0.39 -25.97
N GLY A 24 2.33 -0.08 -25.17
CA GLY A 24 3.41 -0.96 -25.62
C GLY A 24 4.60 -0.27 -26.27
N HIS A 25 4.58 1.07 -26.42
CA HIS A 25 5.67 1.84 -27.03
C HIS A 25 6.45 2.60 -25.95
N ASP A 26 7.77 2.61 -26.07
CA ASP A 26 8.63 3.44 -25.21
C ASP A 26 8.37 4.92 -25.48
N ALA A 27 7.82 5.59 -24.49
CA ALA A 27 7.47 7.01 -24.51
C ALA A 27 8.47 7.88 -23.72
N THR A 28 9.52 7.30 -23.17
CA THR A 28 10.45 7.94 -22.23
C THR A 28 11.01 9.26 -22.76
N ASP A 29 11.60 9.23 -23.95
CA ASP A 29 12.24 10.42 -24.53
C ASP A 29 11.21 11.40 -25.13
N ALA A 30 10.06 10.90 -25.57
CA ALA A 30 8.97 11.73 -26.09
C ALA A 30 8.25 12.51 -24.98
N LEU A 31 8.12 11.93 -23.80
CA LEU A 31 7.50 12.54 -22.62
C LEU A 31 8.40 13.56 -21.92
N ALA A 32 9.71 13.29 -21.87
CA ALA A 32 10.67 14.07 -21.08
C ALA A 32 10.59 15.59 -21.31
N PRO A 33 10.49 16.11 -22.56
CA PRO A 33 10.39 17.56 -22.79
C PRO A 33 9.08 18.17 -22.27
N SER A 34 8.02 17.40 -22.19
CA SER A 34 6.67 17.86 -21.80
C SER A 34 6.36 17.63 -20.33
N LEU A 35 7.15 16.83 -19.63
CA LEU A 35 6.89 16.39 -18.27
C LEU A 35 7.01 17.55 -17.28
N LEU A 36 5.93 17.84 -16.56
CA LEU A 36 5.89 18.77 -15.43
C LEU A 36 6.10 18.04 -14.11
N SER A 37 5.36 16.97 -13.92
CA SER A 37 5.47 16.10 -12.74
C SER A 37 5.05 14.68 -13.05
N ALA A 38 5.60 13.73 -12.30
CA ALA A 38 5.15 12.36 -12.25
C ALA A 38 4.99 11.96 -10.78
N THR A 39 3.87 11.32 -10.48
CA THR A 39 3.57 10.81 -9.14
C THR A 39 3.19 9.34 -9.24
N TYR A 40 3.80 8.51 -8.42
CA TYR A 40 3.40 7.13 -8.18
C TYR A 40 2.97 6.97 -6.74
N THR A 41 1.74 6.50 -6.52
CA THR A 41 1.19 6.20 -5.21
C THR A 41 1.04 4.70 -5.05
N ASP A 42 1.77 4.15 -4.11
CA ASP A 42 1.78 2.74 -3.72
C ASP A 42 1.00 2.59 -2.41
N ASN A 43 0.00 1.72 -2.36
CA ASN A 43 -0.85 1.47 -1.20
C ASN A 43 -0.63 0.04 -0.68
N ALA A 44 -0.52 -0.13 0.63
CA ALA A 44 -0.29 -1.45 1.23
C ALA A 44 -1.51 -2.37 1.12
N ALA A 45 -2.72 -1.82 1.26
CA ALA A 45 -3.98 -2.55 1.15
C ALA A 45 -5.16 -1.61 0.90
N GLY A 46 -6.29 -2.16 0.46
CA GLY A 46 -7.59 -1.48 0.40
C GLY A 46 -7.78 -0.51 -0.77
N LYS A 47 -6.70 0.07 -1.29
CA LYS A 47 -6.74 1.01 -2.43
C LYS A 47 -5.88 0.50 -3.58
N ALA A 48 -6.21 0.95 -4.78
CA ALA A 48 -5.39 0.72 -5.97
C ALA A 48 -4.12 1.56 -5.93
N ASP A 49 -3.04 1.02 -6.49
CA ASP A 49 -1.89 1.84 -6.83
C ASP A 49 -2.24 2.71 -8.03
N GLU A 50 -1.68 3.92 -8.08
CA GLU A 50 -1.94 4.84 -9.18
C GLU A 50 -0.68 5.59 -9.64
N VAL A 51 -0.68 5.95 -10.91
CA VAL A 51 0.31 6.84 -11.52
C VAL A 51 -0.41 8.05 -12.08
N ARG A 52 0.16 9.23 -11.84
CA ARG A 52 -0.26 10.49 -12.44
C ARG A 52 0.91 11.13 -13.16
N LEU A 53 0.70 11.49 -14.43
CA LEU A 53 1.64 12.23 -15.25
C LEU A 53 1.01 13.58 -15.61
N ASP A 54 1.64 14.66 -15.19
CA ASP A 54 1.25 16.02 -15.56
C ASP A 54 2.20 16.56 -16.63
N LEU A 55 1.67 16.97 -17.76
CA LEU A 55 2.39 17.35 -18.96
C LEU A 55 1.99 18.75 -19.38
N HIS A 56 2.92 19.55 -19.92
CA HIS A 56 2.55 20.72 -20.70
C HIS A 56 2.32 20.32 -22.16
N ASP A 57 1.39 21.00 -22.80
CA ASP A 57 1.05 20.73 -24.22
C ASP A 57 1.14 22.01 -25.05
N ARG A 58 2.36 22.55 -25.18
CA ARG A 58 2.61 23.77 -25.96
C ARG A 58 2.37 23.58 -27.45
N ASP A 59 2.63 22.37 -27.93
CA ASP A 59 2.57 22.02 -29.36
C ASP A 59 1.22 21.40 -29.75
N GLY A 60 0.28 21.22 -28.81
CA GLY A 60 -1.05 20.64 -29.04
C GLY A 60 -1.04 19.14 -29.34
N LYS A 61 0.08 18.44 -29.14
CA LYS A 61 0.20 17.01 -29.48
C LYS A 61 -0.65 16.12 -28.57
N TRP A 62 -0.69 16.43 -27.28
CA TRP A 62 -1.44 15.67 -26.27
C TRP A 62 -2.94 15.90 -26.34
N LEU A 63 -3.38 17.04 -26.89
CA LEU A 63 -4.78 17.29 -27.25
C LEU A 63 -5.18 16.63 -28.55
N GLY A 64 -4.23 16.33 -29.42
CA GLY A 64 -4.43 15.84 -30.78
C GLY A 64 -3.95 14.39 -30.97
N GLU A 65 -2.90 14.24 -31.72
CA GLU A 65 -2.34 12.97 -32.21
C GLU A 65 -1.95 11.99 -31.07
N TRP A 66 -1.42 12.53 -29.97
CA TRP A 66 -0.94 11.76 -28.83
C TRP A 66 -1.97 11.66 -27.67
N ALA A 67 -3.22 12.06 -27.92
CA ALA A 67 -4.25 12.01 -26.89
C ALA A 67 -4.40 10.58 -26.33
N PRO A 68 -4.14 10.37 -25.02
CA PRO A 68 -4.24 9.04 -24.44
C PRO A 68 -5.70 8.60 -24.36
N LYS A 69 -5.98 7.35 -24.71
CA LYS A 69 -7.32 6.77 -24.63
C LYS A 69 -7.49 6.06 -23.30
N LYS A 70 -8.71 6.10 -22.75
CA LYS A 70 -9.07 5.27 -21.59
C LYS A 70 -8.74 3.81 -21.85
N GLY A 71 -8.21 3.12 -20.82
CA GLY A 71 -7.80 1.73 -20.92
C GLY A 71 -6.43 1.50 -21.58
N THR A 72 -5.78 2.56 -22.14
CA THR A 72 -4.42 2.43 -22.64
C THR A 72 -3.48 1.99 -21.52
N GLU A 73 -2.66 0.98 -21.77
CA GLU A 73 -1.69 0.49 -20.79
C GLU A 73 -0.53 1.47 -20.65
N VAL A 74 -0.14 1.74 -19.41
CA VAL A 74 1.02 2.56 -19.03
C VAL A 74 1.87 1.78 -18.06
N SER A 75 3.16 1.63 -18.34
CA SER A 75 4.11 1.15 -17.34
C SER A 75 5.11 2.24 -16.98
N MET A 76 5.56 2.25 -15.72
CA MET A 76 6.48 3.26 -15.22
C MET A 76 7.58 2.65 -14.34
N ARG A 77 8.80 3.13 -14.52
CA ARG A 77 9.94 2.83 -13.64
C ARG A 77 10.67 4.12 -13.30
N ILE A 78 11.09 4.24 -12.06
CA ILE A 78 11.96 5.33 -11.58
C ILE A 78 13.40 4.78 -11.57
N LEU A 79 14.29 5.44 -12.30
CA LEU A 79 15.70 5.08 -12.42
C LEU A 79 16.54 6.16 -11.73
N CYS A 80 17.35 5.75 -10.78
CA CYS A 80 18.18 6.63 -9.95
C CYS A 80 19.66 6.27 -10.15
N THR A 81 20.44 7.18 -10.68
CA THR A 81 21.89 6.99 -10.88
C THR A 81 22.67 7.69 -9.78
N ASP A 82 23.71 7.04 -9.26
CA ASP A 82 24.56 7.51 -8.16
C ASP A 82 23.78 7.93 -6.90
N TRP A 83 22.63 7.27 -6.65
CA TRP A 83 21.61 7.76 -5.72
C TRP A 83 22.04 7.69 -4.26
N PHE A 84 22.64 6.60 -3.86
CA PHE A 84 23.13 6.39 -2.49
C PHE A 84 24.62 6.71 -2.35
N GLY A 85 25.31 6.93 -3.45
CA GLY A 85 26.73 7.25 -3.57
C GLY A 85 27.24 6.96 -4.97
N PRO A 86 28.51 7.28 -5.27
CA PRO A 86 29.12 7.01 -6.57
C PRO A 86 29.00 5.54 -6.97
N GLY A 87 28.45 5.27 -8.16
CA GLY A 87 28.21 3.92 -8.68
C GLY A 87 27.09 3.14 -7.96
N GLN A 88 26.38 3.77 -7.03
CA GLN A 88 25.27 3.13 -6.32
C GLN A 88 23.92 3.53 -6.93
N ASP A 89 23.59 2.86 -8.01
CA ASP A 89 22.32 3.04 -8.71
C ASP A 89 21.19 2.32 -7.96
N ALA A 90 19.98 2.82 -8.17
CA ALA A 90 18.76 2.20 -7.64
C ALA A 90 17.62 2.37 -8.64
N SER A 91 16.61 1.53 -8.53
CA SER A 91 15.40 1.66 -9.34
C SER A 91 14.16 1.20 -8.58
N LEU A 92 13.02 1.78 -8.95
CA LEU A 92 11.71 1.34 -8.50
C LEU A 92 10.87 0.98 -9.73
N ASN A 93 10.44 -0.28 -9.81
CA ASN A 93 9.43 -0.70 -10.76
C ASN A 93 8.05 -0.35 -10.16
N CYS A 94 7.33 0.59 -10.78
CA CYS A 94 6.01 1.00 -10.31
C CYS A 94 4.91 0.04 -10.77
N GLY A 95 5.18 -0.80 -11.77
CA GLY A 95 4.22 -1.75 -12.34
C GLY A 95 3.50 -1.25 -13.58
N SER A 96 2.40 -1.92 -13.93
CA SER A 96 1.56 -1.63 -15.09
C SER A 96 0.20 -1.07 -14.66
N PHE A 97 -0.25 -0.06 -15.39
CA PHE A 97 -1.46 0.71 -15.11
C PHE A 97 -2.31 0.83 -16.37
N LYS A 98 -3.59 1.14 -16.22
CA LYS A 98 -4.49 1.52 -17.31
C LYS A 98 -4.96 2.94 -17.10
N VAL A 99 -4.93 3.73 -18.18
CA VAL A 99 -5.46 5.10 -18.17
C VAL A 99 -6.94 5.07 -17.76
N ASP A 100 -7.24 5.74 -16.65
CA ASP A 100 -8.59 5.86 -16.09
C ASP A 100 -9.20 7.23 -16.42
N GLU A 101 -8.40 8.29 -16.23
CA GLU A 101 -8.84 9.67 -16.40
C GLU A 101 -7.79 10.48 -17.14
N VAL A 102 -8.25 11.36 -18.04
CA VAL A 102 -7.41 12.36 -18.69
C VAL A 102 -8.09 13.71 -18.55
N GLU A 103 -7.40 14.65 -17.91
CA GLU A 103 -7.87 16.01 -17.70
C GLU A 103 -7.05 16.98 -18.55
N TYR A 104 -7.75 17.89 -19.25
CA TYR A 104 -7.16 18.96 -20.01
C TYR A 104 -7.52 20.31 -19.39
N SER A 105 -6.54 21.18 -19.20
CA SER A 105 -6.73 22.51 -18.62
C SER A 105 -5.87 23.55 -19.32
N GLY A 106 -6.22 24.83 -19.20
CA GLY A 106 -5.45 25.92 -19.82
C GLY A 106 -6.15 27.26 -19.78
N PRO A 107 -5.50 28.38 -20.18
CA PRO A 107 -4.07 28.53 -20.55
C PRO A 107 -3.14 28.64 -19.33
N PRO A 108 -1.90 28.16 -19.39
CA PRO A 108 -1.29 27.38 -20.48
C PRO A 108 -1.84 25.96 -20.53
N THR A 109 -1.86 25.34 -21.71
CA THR A 109 -2.40 23.99 -21.88
C THR A 109 -1.58 22.97 -21.10
N LYS A 110 -2.29 22.21 -20.27
CA LYS A 110 -1.77 21.10 -19.48
C LYS A 110 -2.64 19.87 -19.69
N VAL A 111 -2.01 18.73 -19.65
CA VAL A 111 -2.68 17.42 -19.68
C VAL A 111 -2.27 16.62 -18.45
N SER A 112 -3.24 16.15 -17.70
CA SER A 112 -3.02 15.26 -16.56
C SER A 112 -3.58 13.89 -16.90
N ILE A 113 -2.72 12.89 -16.91
CA ILE A 113 -3.04 11.49 -17.18
C ILE A 113 -3.00 10.75 -15.86
N LYS A 114 -4.16 10.24 -15.43
CA LYS A 114 -4.27 9.36 -14.27
C LYS A 114 -4.46 7.93 -14.76
N ALA A 115 -3.64 7.02 -14.26
CA ALA A 115 -3.72 5.60 -14.55
C ALA A 115 -3.74 4.80 -13.25
N VAL A 116 -4.58 3.76 -13.19
CA VAL A 116 -4.72 2.88 -12.02
C VAL A 116 -4.18 1.49 -12.35
N SER A 117 -3.80 0.73 -11.33
CA SER A 117 -3.21 -0.59 -11.50
C SER A 117 -3.98 -1.44 -12.53
N ALA A 118 -3.28 -1.89 -13.57
CA ALA A 118 -3.86 -2.63 -14.70
C ALA A 118 -4.47 -3.99 -14.30
N ALA A 119 -4.03 -4.55 -13.20
CA ALA A 119 -4.54 -5.79 -12.65
C ALA A 119 -5.97 -5.67 -12.06
N LEU A 120 -6.48 -4.44 -11.92
CA LEU A 120 -7.83 -4.17 -11.44
C LEU A 120 -8.81 -4.20 -12.63
N THR A 121 -9.23 -5.41 -13.00
CA THR A 121 -10.22 -5.63 -14.05
C THR A 121 -11.62 -5.23 -13.58
N ASP A 122 -12.53 -4.95 -14.53
CA ASP A 122 -13.95 -4.69 -14.24
C ASP A 122 -14.60 -5.87 -13.49
N GLY A 123 -14.17 -7.10 -13.79
CA GLY A 123 -14.62 -8.31 -13.09
C GLY A 123 -14.28 -8.30 -11.60
N LEU A 124 -13.13 -7.75 -11.25
CA LEU A 124 -12.65 -7.70 -9.87
C LEU A 124 -13.30 -6.57 -9.04
N ARG A 125 -13.57 -5.40 -9.64
CA ARG A 125 -14.02 -4.19 -8.94
C ARG A 125 -15.48 -3.82 -9.16
N GLU A 126 -16.01 -4.06 -10.34
CA GLU A 126 -17.30 -3.51 -10.77
C GLU A 126 -18.39 -4.56 -10.93
N THR A 127 -18.04 -5.76 -11.39
CA THR A 127 -19.04 -6.82 -11.62
C THR A 127 -19.51 -7.41 -10.30
N LYS A 128 -20.69 -6.99 -9.86
CA LYS A 128 -21.33 -7.51 -8.67
C LYS A 128 -21.81 -8.94 -8.87
N LYS A 129 -21.63 -9.76 -7.86
CA LYS A 129 -22.01 -11.17 -7.83
C LYS A 129 -22.81 -11.50 -6.58
N THR A 130 -23.69 -12.47 -6.71
CA THR A 130 -24.38 -13.09 -5.58
C THR A 130 -24.10 -14.57 -5.64
N GLN A 131 -23.29 -15.07 -4.69
CA GLN A 131 -22.94 -16.49 -4.61
C GLN A 131 -22.66 -16.88 -3.17
N ALA A 132 -22.92 -18.14 -2.83
CA ALA A 132 -22.52 -18.74 -1.56
C ALA A 132 -21.22 -19.52 -1.74
N TRP A 133 -20.29 -19.34 -0.81
CA TRP A 133 -19.04 -20.06 -0.71
C TRP A 133 -19.18 -21.06 0.45
N GLU A 134 -19.42 -22.33 0.15
CA GLU A 134 -19.67 -23.39 1.14
C GLU A 134 -18.50 -24.37 1.20
N GLY A 135 -17.97 -24.63 2.39
CA GLY A 135 -16.83 -25.54 2.58
C GLY A 135 -15.51 -25.02 2.02
N TYR A 136 -15.37 -23.71 1.89
CA TYR A 136 -14.14 -23.06 1.39
C TYR A 136 -13.24 -22.64 2.56
N SER A 137 -12.03 -22.20 2.18
CA SER A 137 -11.15 -21.41 3.04
C SER A 137 -10.92 -20.04 2.41
N LEU A 138 -10.41 -19.05 3.18
CA LEU A 138 -10.00 -17.76 2.63
C LEU A 138 -8.98 -17.93 1.51
N GLN A 139 -8.02 -18.85 1.68
CA GLN A 139 -7.02 -19.17 0.65
C GLN A 139 -7.65 -19.70 -0.64
N ALA A 140 -8.62 -20.61 -0.52
CA ALA A 140 -9.30 -21.18 -1.68
C ALA A 140 -10.15 -20.12 -2.42
N VAL A 141 -10.86 -19.28 -1.68
CA VAL A 141 -11.61 -18.14 -2.25
C VAL A 141 -10.67 -17.18 -2.99
N ALA A 142 -9.55 -16.81 -2.36
CA ALA A 142 -8.54 -15.93 -2.97
C ALA A 142 -7.97 -16.57 -4.26
N GLY A 143 -7.71 -17.89 -4.25
CA GLY A 143 -7.24 -18.64 -5.40
C GLY A 143 -8.22 -18.63 -6.57
N GLU A 144 -9.49 -18.89 -6.31
CA GLU A 144 -10.53 -18.87 -7.34
C GLU A 144 -10.76 -17.45 -7.90
N ILE A 145 -10.76 -16.45 -7.04
CA ILE A 145 -10.85 -15.05 -7.47
C ILE A 145 -9.63 -14.65 -8.31
N ALA A 146 -8.43 -15.03 -7.92
CA ALA A 146 -7.21 -14.76 -8.68
C ALA A 146 -7.26 -15.42 -10.06
N GLN A 147 -7.56 -16.70 -10.11
CA GLN A 147 -7.67 -17.47 -11.36
C GLN A 147 -8.72 -16.88 -12.31
N ARG A 148 -9.90 -16.56 -11.80
CA ARG A 148 -11.02 -15.96 -12.56
C ARG A 148 -10.65 -14.62 -13.20
N ASN A 149 -9.76 -13.86 -12.55
CA ASN A 149 -9.33 -12.55 -13.01
C ASN A 149 -7.93 -12.56 -13.68
N GLY A 150 -7.35 -13.73 -13.93
CA GLY A 150 -6.05 -13.86 -14.61
C GLY A 150 -4.87 -13.37 -13.76
N LEU A 151 -4.98 -13.43 -12.42
CA LEU A 151 -3.95 -13.00 -11.48
C LEU A 151 -3.18 -14.19 -10.91
N GLU A 152 -1.90 -14.01 -10.63
CA GLU A 152 -1.11 -14.92 -9.81
C GLU A 152 -1.46 -14.71 -8.32
N LEU A 153 -1.80 -15.78 -7.58
CA LEU A 153 -2.01 -15.66 -6.13
C LEU A 153 -0.69 -15.79 -5.36
N LEU A 154 -0.38 -14.78 -4.55
CA LEU A 154 0.63 -14.85 -3.49
C LEU A 154 -0.07 -14.86 -2.13
N TYR A 155 -0.15 -16.03 -1.51
CA TYR A 155 -0.85 -16.21 -0.24
C TYR A 155 0.13 -16.48 0.89
N ASN A 156 0.20 -15.58 1.87
CA ASN A 156 1.11 -15.62 3.00
C ASN A 156 0.37 -15.40 4.34
N ALA A 157 -0.62 -16.23 4.58
CA ALA A 157 -1.45 -16.24 5.79
C ALA A 157 -1.93 -17.67 6.06
N ASP A 158 -2.65 -17.86 7.17
CA ASP A 158 -3.30 -19.14 7.44
C ASP A 158 -4.51 -19.33 6.49
N ALA A 159 -4.89 -20.58 6.24
CA ALA A 159 -5.93 -20.88 5.24
C ALA A 159 -7.32 -20.38 5.63
N PHE A 160 -7.65 -20.32 6.93
CA PHE A 160 -8.94 -19.90 7.50
C PHE A 160 -10.14 -20.58 6.86
N PRO A 161 -10.38 -21.89 7.13
CA PRO A 161 -11.56 -22.59 6.64
C PRO A 161 -12.85 -22.05 7.30
N PHE A 162 -13.96 -22.14 6.58
CA PHE A 162 -15.30 -21.77 7.07
C PHE A 162 -16.36 -22.63 6.38
N ASN A 163 -17.52 -22.82 7.04
CA ASN A 163 -18.62 -23.59 6.47
C ASN A 163 -19.33 -22.82 5.36
N ARG A 164 -19.63 -21.53 5.59
CA ARG A 164 -20.34 -20.71 4.60
C ARG A 164 -20.04 -19.22 4.73
N GLN A 165 -19.77 -18.58 3.61
CA GLN A 165 -19.70 -17.13 3.47
C GLN A 165 -20.49 -16.68 2.25
N ASP A 166 -21.31 -15.65 2.40
CA ASP A 166 -22.14 -15.13 1.32
C ASP A 166 -21.48 -13.87 0.72
N GLN A 167 -21.30 -13.86 -0.58
CA GLN A 167 -21.03 -12.68 -1.40
C GLN A 167 -22.39 -12.20 -1.92
N ARG A 168 -22.87 -11.03 -1.49
CA ARG A 168 -24.19 -10.51 -1.85
C ARG A 168 -24.08 -9.17 -2.52
N GLU A 169 -24.34 -9.13 -3.83
CA GLU A 169 -24.23 -7.91 -4.65
C GLU A 169 -22.89 -7.16 -4.46
N GLU A 170 -21.86 -7.91 -4.16
CA GLU A 170 -20.48 -7.42 -4.03
C GLU A 170 -19.63 -7.88 -5.20
N SER A 171 -18.70 -7.04 -5.66
CA SER A 171 -17.65 -7.49 -6.57
C SER A 171 -16.55 -8.26 -5.83
N ASP A 172 -15.72 -8.97 -6.58
CA ASP A 172 -14.77 -9.94 -6.00
C ASP A 172 -13.79 -9.31 -5.02
N LEU A 173 -13.23 -8.13 -5.33
CA LEU A 173 -12.22 -7.50 -4.47
C LEU A 173 -12.78 -6.98 -3.14
N PRO A 174 -13.87 -6.20 -3.09
CA PRO A 174 -14.49 -5.79 -1.83
C PRO A 174 -14.90 -6.98 -0.96
N PHE A 175 -15.49 -8.03 -1.57
CA PHE A 175 -15.83 -9.24 -0.87
C PHE A 175 -14.60 -9.89 -0.22
N LEU A 176 -13.53 -10.09 -1.00
CA LEU A 176 -12.29 -10.69 -0.50
C LEU A 176 -11.64 -9.82 0.58
N GLN A 177 -11.61 -8.50 0.41
CA GLN A 177 -11.08 -7.57 1.40
C GLN A 177 -11.85 -7.62 2.71
N ARG A 178 -13.18 -7.67 2.66
CA ARG A 178 -14.04 -7.81 3.85
C ARG A 178 -13.77 -9.14 4.57
N LEU A 179 -13.73 -10.25 3.83
CA LEU A 179 -13.48 -11.58 4.37
C LEU A 179 -12.09 -11.71 4.98
N ALA A 180 -11.08 -11.15 4.33
CA ALA A 180 -9.68 -11.16 4.73
C ALA A 180 -9.43 -10.25 5.95
N SER A 181 -9.95 -9.02 5.93
CA SER A 181 -9.79 -8.05 7.03
C SER A 181 -10.35 -8.58 8.35
N ALA A 182 -11.48 -9.31 8.32
CA ALA A 182 -12.04 -9.96 9.50
C ALA A 182 -11.10 -11.03 10.10
N ARG A 183 -10.13 -11.50 9.33
CA ARG A 183 -9.14 -12.52 9.71
C ARG A 183 -7.71 -11.97 9.81
N GLY A 184 -7.56 -10.63 9.84
CA GLY A 184 -6.26 -9.97 9.95
C GLY A 184 -5.36 -10.18 8.74
N VAL A 185 -5.95 -10.33 7.55
CA VAL A 185 -5.22 -10.50 6.29
C VAL A 185 -5.39 -9.26 5.42
N ASN A 186 -4.30 -8.68 5.00
CA ASN A 186 -4.26 -7.59 4.03
C ASN A 186 -4.35 -8.15 2.62
N VAL A 187 -5.12 -7.49 1.76
CA VAL A 187 -5.29 -7.84 0.35
C VAL A 187 -4.85 -6.68 -0.52
N LYS A 188 -3.90 -6.95 -1.41
CA LYS A 188 -3.38 -6.00 -2.40
C LYS A 188 -3.39 -6.63 -3.79
N VAL A 189 -3.70 -5.84 -4.81
CA VAL A 189 -3.52 -6.22 -6.22
C VAL A 189 -2.42 -5.34 -6.80
N HIS A 190 -1.32 -5.96 -7.20
CA HIS A 190 -0.15 -5.26 -7.74
C HIS A 190 0.55 -6.11 -8.81
N ASP A 191 0.90 -5.51 -9.93
CA ASP A 191 1.70 -6.10 -11.01
C ASP A 191 1.25 -7.53 -11.42
N GLY A 192 -0.06 -7.67 -11.70
CA GLY A 192 -0.66 -8.96 -12.12
C GLY A 192 -0.84 -9.98 -11.01
N ARG A 193 -0.66 -9.61 -9.75
CA ARG A 193 -0.72 -10.49 -8.59
C ARG A 193 -1.80 -10.07 -7.60
N LEU A 194 -2.48 -11.06 -7.06
CA LEU A 194 -3.31 -10.93 -5.87
C LEU A 194 -2.50 -11.36 -4.66
N VAL A 195 -2.12 -10.40 -3.82
CA VAL A 195 -1.30 -10.65 -2.63
C VAL A 195 -2.20 -10.64 -1.39
N CYS A 196 -2.19 -11.74 -0.65
CA CYS A 196 -2.87 -11.89 0.64
C CYS A 196 -1.81 -12.15 1.71
N GLU A 197 -1.65 -11.24 2.66
CA GLU A 197 -0.64 -11.34 3.70
C GLU A 197 -1.20 -11.08 5.09
N ALA A 198 -0.88 -11.94 6.05
CA ALA A 198 -1.22 -11.70 7.45
C ALA A 198 -0.59 -10.37 7.94
N ALA A 199 -1.41 -9.45 8.46
CA ALA A 199 -0.98 -8.12 8.91
C ALA A 199 0.15 -8.21 9.94
N LYS A 200 0.09 -9.18 10.85
CA LYS A 200 1.15 -9.46 11.84
C LYS A 200 2.51 -9.77 11.19
N ARG A 201 2.53 -10.49 10.06
CA ARG A 201 3.77 -10.79 9.33
C ARG A 201 4.36 -9.53 8.69
N GLY A 202 3.51 -8.64 8.18
CA GLY A 202 3.94 -7.35 7.66
C GLY A 202 4.63 -6.52 8.74
N ASP A 203 4.05 -6.43 9.93
CA ASP A 203 4.60 -5.70 11.07
C ASP A 203 5.90 -6.31 11.62
N ALA A 204 6.03 -7.64 11.55
CA ALA A 204 7.22 -8.36 12.02
C ALA A 204 8.44 -8.18 11.10
N ARG A 205 8.28 -7.70 9.86
CA ARG A 205 9.40 -7.52 8.91
C ARG A 205 10.50 -6.67 9.52
N ALA A 206 11.74 -6.96 9.15
CA ALA A 206 12.87 -6.09 9.50
C ALA A 206 12.66 -4.69 8.87
N ALA A 207 13.05 -3.65 9.59
CA ALA A 207 12.99 -2.30 9.06
C ALA A 207 13.89 -2.16 7.84
N ALA A 208 13.33 -1.68 6.73
CA ALA A 208 14.06 -1.45 5.48
C ALA A 208 15.00 -0.25 5.60
N VAL A 209 14.60 0.75 6.39
CA VAL A 209 15.33 2.01 6.55
C VAL A 209 15.16 2.51 7.99
N ALA A 210 16.21 3.14 8.52
CA ALA A 210 16.16 3.95 9.74
C ALA A 210 16.11 5.44 9.35
N ILE A 211 15.13 6.16 9.90
CA ILE A 211 14.94 7.59 9.66
C ILE A 211 15.23 8.34 10.95
N SER A 212 16.30 9.12 10.96
CA SER A 212 16.61 10.03 12.05
C SER A 212 16.05 11.43 11.75
N ARG A 213 15.53 12.09 12.78
CA ARG A 213 14.95 13.42 12.65
C ARG A 213 15.93 14.43 12.05
N THR A 214 17.20 14.34 12.41
CA THR A 214 18.27 15.23 11.96
C THR A 214 19.55 14.45 11.65
N GLY A 215 20.40 15.00 10.77
CA GLY A 215 21.75 14.48 10.53
C GLY A 215 21.86 13.29 9.60
N GLY A 216 20.76 12.70 9.18
CA GLY A 216 20.74 11.58 8.22
C GLY A 216 20.51 12.03 6.79
N GLN A 217 20.94 11.21 5.82
CA GLN A 217 20.70 11.45 4.38
C GLN A 217 19.20 11.54 4.06
N PHE A 218 18.36 10.80 4.78
CA PHE A 218 16.91 10.75 4.63
C PHE A 218 16.17 11.44 5.78
N SER A 219 16.83 12.41 6.46
CA SER A 219 16.12 13.23 7.45
C SER A 219 14.94 13.92 6.79
N PRO A 220 13.75 13.90 7.39
CA PRO A 220 12.54 14.41 6.77
C PRO A 220 12.58 15.93 6.63
N SER A 221 12.17 16.41 5.46
CA SER A 221 11.92 17.84 5.22
C SER A 221 10.61 18.32 5.84
N ARG A 222 9.67 17.39 6.03
CA ARG A 222 8.40 17.59 6.73
C ARG A 222 8.04 16.32 7.46
N TRP A 223 7.41 16.46 8.63
CA TRP A 223 6.86 15.34 9.37
C TRP A 223 5.64 15.77 10.20
N SER A 224 4.75 14.82 10.44
CA SER A 224 3.60 14.97 11.30
C SER A 224 3.27 13.66 11.95
N PHE A 225 2.99 13.66 13.26
CA PHE A 225 2.51 12.49 13.99
C PHE A 225 1.22 12.81 14.70
N LYS A 226 0.36 11.83 14.80
CA LYS A 226 -0.93 11.91 15.48
C LYS A 226 -1.08 10.70 16.38
N GLU A 227 -1.47 10.97 17.61
CA GLU A 227 -1.93 10.00 18.59
C GLU A 227 -3.42 10.20 18.81
N LYS A 228 -4.20 9.16 18.69
CA LYS A 228 -5.64 9.17 18.84
C LYS A 228 -6.03 8.10 19.87
N SER A 229 -6.77 8.50 20.92
CA SER A 229 -7.27 7.57 21.94
C SER A 229 -8.73 7.19 21.72
N GLU A 230 -9.54 8.12 21.22
CA GLU A 230 -10.97 7.87 21.00
C GLU A 230 -11.22 6.92 19.85
N GLY A 231 -11.89 5.81 20.11
CA GLY A 231 -12.21 4.78 19.12
C GLY A 231 -11.01 3.95 18.65
N THR A 232 -9.85 4.08 19.34
CA THR A 232 -8.60 3.36 19.14
C THR A 232 -8.01 3.06 20.53
N ALA A 233 -6.81 2.51 20.64
CA ALA A 233 -6.16 2.27 21.93
C ALA A 233 -6.95 1.35 22.87
N TYR A 234 -7.62 0.36 22.31
CA TYR A 234 -8.31 -0.66 23.10
C TYR A 234 -7.33 -1.67 23.68
N SER A 235 -7.57 -2.15 24.92
CA SER A 235 -6.75 -3.17 25.58
C SER A 235 -7.14 -4.60 25.20
N GLY A 236 -8.34 -4.80 24.66
CA GLY A 236 -8.83 -6.14 24.32
C GLY A 236 -10.09 -6.13 23.48
N CYS A 237 -10.48 -7.31 23.05
CA CYS A 237 -11.70 -7.55 22.29
C CYS A 237 -12.42 -8.79 22.81
N ASP A 238 -13.72 -8.67 23.03
CA ASP A 238 -14.60 -9.77 23.42
C ASP A 238 -15.47 -10.16 22.21
N VAL A 239 -15.44 -11.44 21.83
CA VAL A 239 -16.28 -12.02 20.79
C VAL A 239 -17.30 -12.95 21.40
N GLN A 240 -18.58 -12.71 21.13
CA GLN A 240 -19.65 -13.61 21.50
C GLN A 240 -20.06 -14.42 20.26
N TYR A 241 -20.10 -15.74 20.41
CA TYR A 241 -20.48 -16.65 19.33
C TYR A 241 -21.39 -17.75 19.85
N MET A 242 -22.21 -18.27 18.96
CA MET A 242 -23.08 -19.42 19.27
C MET A 242 -22.37 -20.67 18.74
N ASP A 243 -22.16 -21.65 19.63
CA ASP A 243 -21.62 -22.95 19.23
C ASP A 243 -22.71 -23.68 18.40
N PRO A 244 -22.41 -24.07 17.16
CA PRO A 244 -23.40 -24.68 16.28
C PRO A 244 -23.78 -26.10 16.72
N GLU A 245 -22.98 -26.80 17.54
CA GLU A 245 -23.27 -28.15 18.02
C GLU A 245 -24.14 -28.13 19.28
N SER A 246 -23.81 -27.29 20.26
CA SER A 246 -24.52 -27.20 21.52
C SER A 246 -25.69 -26.19 21.51
N GLY A 247 -25.67 -25.21 20.62
CA GLY A 247 -26.60 -24.08 20.59
C GLY A 247 -26.38 -23.10 21.76
N GLU A 248 -25.30 -23.23 22.51
CA GLU A 248 -24.98 -22.37 23.64
C GLU A 248 -24.19 -21.14 23.19
N MET A 249 -24.42 -20.03 23.91
CA MET A 249 -23.62 -18.79 23.70
C MET A 249 -22.32 -18.88 24.47
N HIS A 250 -21.22 -18.76 23.75
CA HIS A 250 -19.89 -18.69 24.32
C HIS A 250 -19.29 -17.28 24.15
N SER A 251 -18.33 -16.94 25.00
CA SER A 251 -17.56 -15.71 24.91
C SER A 251 -16.06 -16.02 24.88
N TYR A 252 -15.35 -15.40 23.96
CA TYR A 252 -13.90 -15.43 23.89
C TYR A 252 -13.35 -14.01 24.07
N SER A 253 -12.42 -13.85 25.00
CA SER A 253 -11.75 -12.57 25.28
C SER A 253 -10.30 -12.64 24.83
N PHE A 254 -9.85 -11.66 24.03
CA PHE A 254 -8.46 -11.47 23.63
C PHE A 254 -7.92 -10.16 24.20
N GLY A 255 -6.67 -10.17 24.65
CA GLY A 255 -6.01 -9.02 25.28
C GLY A 255 -6.31 -8.91 26.78
N GLU A 256 -5.52 -8.07 27.45
CA GLU A 256 -5.61 -7.86 28.90
C GLU A 256 -6.21 -6.48 29.18
N PRO A 257 -6.93 -6.29 30.29
CA PRO A 257 -7.25 -4.96 30.78
C PRO A 257 -5.94 -4.18 30.99
N GLY A 258 -5.85 -2.94 30.49
CA GLY A 258 -4.67 -2.12 30.71
C GLY A 258 -4.34 -2.02 32.20
N ALA A 259 -3.05 -2.03 32.54
CA ALA A 259 -2.57 -2.00 33.93
C ALA A 259 -3.06 -0.77 34.73
N ASP A 260 -3.47 0.29 34.02
CA ASP A 260 -4.00 1.54 34.55
C ASP A 260 -5.54 1.62 34.49
N GLY A 261 -6.22 0.60 34.01
CA GLY A 261 -7.68 0.53 33.92
C GLY A 261 -8.32 1.52 32.93
N GLN A 262 -7.51 2.22 32.12
CA GLN A 262 -8.00 3.30 31.24
C GLN A 262 -8.40 2.84 29.83
N ARG A 263 -8.04 1.62 29.42
CA ARG A 263 -8.36 1.10 28.09
C ARG A 263 -9.64 0.28 28.10
N GLU A 264 -10.54 0.64 27.22
CA GLU A 264 -11.81 -0.08 27.05
C GLU A 264 -11.62 -1.31 26.18
N LYS A 265 -12.47 -2.34 26.43
CA LYS A 265 -12.59 -3.49 25.54
C LYS A 265 -13.65 -3.21 24.47
N ILE A 266 -13.38 -3.61 23.23
CA ILE A 266 -14.41 -3.68 22.21
C ILE A 266 -15.14 -5.02 22.31
N THR A 267 -16.46 -5.00 22.12
CA THR A 267 -17.28 -6.20 22.12
C THR A 267 -17.90 -6.40 20.74
N LEU A 268 -17.62 -7.55 20.15
CA LEU A 268 -18.25 -7.99 18.90
C LEU A 268 -19.41 -8.92 19.24
N ILE A 269 -20.64 -8.43 19.06
CA ILE A 269 -21.87 -9.19 19.36
C ILE A 269 -22.39 -9.76 18.04
N ASN A 270 -22.91 -11.01 18.09
CA ASN A 270 -23.56 -11.69 16.97
C ASN A 270 -22.66 -11.89 15.72
N GLN A 271 -21.37 -12.10 15.93
CA GLN A 271 -20.54 -12.60 14.86
C GLN A 271 -20.89 -14.05 14.56
N LYS A 272 -21.04 -14.37 13.27
CA LYS A 272 -21.23 -15.75 12.83
C LYS A 272 -19.88 -16.46 12.87
N VAL A 273 -19.54 -16.98 14.04
CA VAL A 273 -18.28 -17.66 14.35
C VAL A 273 -18.60 -19.13 14.62
N GLU A 274 -17.85 -20.01 14.00
CA GLU A 274 -18.13 -21.45 13.97
C GLU A 274 -17.21 -22.26 14.90
N SER A 275 -16.20 -21.59 15.51
CA SER A 275 -15.27 -22.25 16.43
C SER A 275 -14.56 -21.24 17.34
N LYS A 276 -13.99 -21.76 18.46
CA LYS A 276 -13.15 -20.96 19.37
C LYS A 276 -11.93 -20.36 18.64
N ALA A 277 -11.29 -21.13 17.74
CA ALA A 277 -10.13 -20.65 16.98
C ALA A 277 -10.49 -19.50 16.02
N GLU A 278 -11.69 -19.55 15.44
CA GLU A 278 -12.22 -18.46 14.63
C GLU A 278 -12.54 -17.23 15.50
N ALA A 279 -13.15 -17.42 16.69
CA ALA A 279 -13.40 -16.35 17.65
C ALA A 279 -12.11 -15.63 18.07
N GLU A 280 -11.03 -16.37 18.30
CA GLU A 280 -9.70 -15.83 18.59
C GLU A 280 -9.17 -14.98 17.44
N THR A 281 -9.23 -15.49 16.23
CA THR A 281 -8.81 -14.77 15.02
C THR A 281 -9.60 -13.47 14.84
N PHE A 282 -10.91 -13.52 14.99
CA PHE A 282 -11.78 -12.33 14.88
C PHE A 282 -11.46 -11.29 15.98
N ALA A 283 -11.26 -11.75 17.23
CA ALA A 283 -10.94 -10.85 18.34
C ALA A 283 -9.61 -10.12 18.12
N GLN A 284 -8.56 -10.86 17.72
CA GLN A 284 -7.26 -10.28 17.40
C GLN A 284 -7.36 -9.28 16.24
N SER A 285 -8.04 -9.68 15.16
CA SER A 285 -8.16 -8.85 13.96
C SER A 285 -8.96 -7.58 14.23
N ALA A 286 -10.05 -7.68 14.98
CA ALA A 286 -10.87 -6.52 15.34
C ALA A 286 -10.12 -5.54 16.23
N LEU A 287 -9.38 -6.04 17.23
CA LEU A 287 -8.52 -5.22 18.09
C LEU A 287 -7.45 -4.52 17.25
N ARG A 288 -6.74 -5.26 16.39
CA ARG A 288 -5.72 -4.71 15.50
C ARG A 288 -6.29 -3.61 14.60
N ASN A 289 -7.39 -3.88 13.89
CA ASN A 289 -8.01 -2.93 12.94
C ASN A 289 -8.41 -1.61 13.62
N LYS A 290 -8.76 -1.65 14.91
CA LYS A 290 -9.03 -0.43 15.70
C LYS A 290 -7.74 0.28 16.10
N ASN A 291 -6.77 -0.45 16.62
CA ASN A 291 -5.55 0.13 17.21
C ASN A 291 -4.53 0.57 16.15
N GLU A 292 -4.62 0.10 14.90
CA GLU A 292 -3.81 0.61 13.78
C GLU A 292 -3.94 2.13 13.58
N ALA A 293 -5.08 2.72 13.95
CA ALA A 293 -5.32 4.15 13.86
C ALA A 293 -4.86 4.95 15.09
N GLU A 294 -4.33 4.31 16.14
CA GLU A 294 -3.91 4.97 17.38
C GLU A 294 -2.71 5.90 17.14
N ASN A 295 -1.65 5.36 16.58
CA ASN A 295 -0.41 6.09 16.34
C ASN A 295 -0.09 6.10 14.85
N THR A 296 -0.35 7.24 14.21
CA THR A 296 -0.13 7.44 12.78
C THR A 296 0.80 8.62 12.52
N GLY A 297 1.38 8.68 11.35
CA GLY A 297 2.24 9.78 10.96
C GLY A 297 2.45 9.90 9.47
N SER A 298 3.11 10.97 9.07
CA SER A 298 3.57 11.19 7.71
C SER A 298 4.95 11.82 7.70
N LEU A 299 5.76 11.45 6.72
CA LEU A 299 7.08 12.01 6.48
C LEU A 299 7.23 12.34 5.00
N ASP A 300 7.88 13.47 4.70
CA ASP A 300 8.41 13.79 3.36
C ASP A 300 9.94 13.73 3.43
N ILE A 301 10.53 12.84 2.67
CA ILE A 301 11.99 12.62 2.60
C ILE A 301 12.51 12.83 1.17
N MET A 302 13.82 12.92 1.03
CA MET A 302 14.46 12.77 -0.28
C MET A 302 14.04 11.44 -0.90
N GLY A 303 13.84 11.38 -2.22
CA GLY A 303 13.39 10.19 -2.93
C GLY A 303 14.13 8.92 -2.52
N HIS A 304 13.40 7.89 -2.16
CA HIS A 304 13.95 6.61 -1.74
C HIS A 304 13.27 5.46 -2.49
N PRO A 305 13.90 4.89 -3.54
CA PRO A 305 13.28 3.86 -4.39
C PRO A 305 12.87 2.58 -3.64
N GLY A 306 13.53 2.26 -2.54
CA GLY A 306 13.19 1.11 -1.70
C GLY A 306 12.09 1.39 -0.64
N MET A 307 11.56 2.61 -0.57
CA MET A 307 10.49 2.96 0.37
C MET A 307 9.13 2.69 -0.29
N VAL A 308 8.63 1.50 -0.12
CA VAL A 308 7.38 1.03 -0.73
C VAL A 308 6.34 0.72 0.35
N ALA A 309 5.06 0.78 -0.02
CA ALA A 309 3.99 0.40 0.89
C ALA A 309 4.11 -1.08 1.29
N GLY A 310 3.86 -1.37 2.58
CA GLY A 310 4.05 -2.70 3.15
C GLY A 310 5.45 -2.96 3.71
N CYS A 311 6.42 -2.07 3.51
CA CYS A 311 7.68 -2.15 4.25
C CYS A 311 7.55 -1.57 5.66
N THR A 312 8.55 -1.80 6.49
CA THR A 312 8.67 -1.17 7.82
C THR A 312 9.90 -0.30 7.87
N LEU A 313 9.85 0.73 8.71
CA LEU A 313 10.97 1.62 9.01
C LEU A 313 11.09 1.85 10.51
N THR A 314 12.25 2.32 10.97
CA THR A 314 12.44 2.79 12.35
C THR A 314 12.59 4.30 12.37
N LEU A 315 12.00 4.92 13.39
CA LEU A 315 12.13 6.35 13.67
C LEU A 315 13.02 6.56 14.90
N ASP A 316 13.90 7.55 14.81
CA ASP A 316 14.81 7.94 15.88
C ASP A 316 14.88 9.46 16.02
N GLY A 317 14.88 9.94 17.27
CA GLY A 317 14.95 11.36 17.60
C GLY A 317 13.62 12.12 17.52
N PHE A 318 12.48 11.41 17.43
CA PHE A 318 11.12 11.98 17.47
C PHE A 318 10.47 11.86 18.86
N GLY A 319 11.24 11.46 19.87
CA GLY A 319 10.77 11.36 21.26
C GLY A 319 9.77 10.20 21.43
N LYS A 320 8.57 10.47 21.95
CA LYS A 320 7.55 9.42 22.18
C LYS A 320 7.13 8.67 20.91
N PHE A 321 7.41 9.23 19.74
CA PHE A 321 7.14 8.61 18.44
C PHE A 321 8.31 7.77 17.90
N ASP A 322 9.41 7.66 18.63
CA ASP A 322 10.50 6.73 18.28
C ASP A 322 9.96 5.30 18.25
N GLY A 323 10.54 4.48 17.36
CA GLY A 323 10.17 3.08 17.24
C GLY A 323 9.90 2.64 15.80
N LYS A 324 9.27 1.47 15.68
CA LYS A 324 9.03 0.83 14.39
C LYS A 324 7.66 1.16 13.84
N TYR A 325 7.62 1.46 12.55
CA TYR A 325 6.40 1.83 11.82
C TYR A 325 6.25 1.01 10.55
N PHE A 326 5.01 0.76 10.18
CA PHE A 326 4.60 0.14 8.92
C PHE A 326 4.19 1.25 7.93
N VAL A 327 4.67 1.17 6.70
CA VAL A 327 4.34 2.11 5.63
C VAL A 327 3.00 1.71 5.01
N THR A 328 1.97 2.50 5.23
CA THR A 328 0.62 2.25 4.70
C THR A 328 0.48 2.77 3.27
N THR A 329 1.13 3.90 2.96
CA THR A 329 1.15 4.51 1.63
C THR A 329 2.54 5.09 1.38
N ALA A 330 3.09 4.86 0.19
CA ALA A 330 4.30 5.54 -0.28
C ALA A 330 3.98 6.31 -1.56
N THR A 331 4.28 7.61 -1.58
CA THR A 331 4.06 8.50 -2.72
C THR A 331 5.40 9.00 -3.24
N HIS A 332 5.78 8.54 -4.42
CA HIS A 332 6.99 8.96 -5.12
C HIS A 332 6.65 10.08 -6.09
N ARG A 333 7.24 11.25 -5.91
CA ARG A 333 7.00 12.42 -6.76
C ARG A 333 8.29 12.89 -7.39
N ILE A 334 8.25 13.10 -8.70
CA ILE A 334 9.30 13.68 -9.50
C ILE A 334 8.78 14.98 -10.10
N GLU A 335 9.31 16.12 -9.60
CA GLU A 335 8.97 17.46 -10.01
C GLU A 335 10.22 18.34 -9.81
N GLY A 336 11.09 18.40 -10.81
CA GLY A 336 12.43 19.03 -10.67
C GLY A 336 13.35 18.35 -9.66
N LYS A 337 12.81 17.65 -8.68
CA LYS A 337 13.50 16.83 -7.68
C LYS A 337 12.71 15.54 -7.45
N TYR A 338 13.38 14.52 -6.92
CA TYR A 338 12.70 13.31 -6.49
C TYR A 338 12.48 13.32 -4.97
N THR A 339 11.23 13.13 -4.56
CA THR A 339 10.81 13.05 -3.15
C THR A 339 9.94 11.83 -2.92
N THR A 340 9.97 11.31 -1.70
CA THR A 340 9.08 10.24 -1.25
C THR A 340 8.33 10.72 0.00
N GLY A 341 7.02 10.79 -0.12
CA GLY A 341 6.11 10.98 1.01
C GLY A 341 5.63 9.62 1.50
N VAL A 342 5.59 9.40 2.80
CA VAL A 342 5.06 8.16 3.38
C VAL A 342 4.00 8.45 4.43
N GLU A 343 2.94 7.63 4.41
CA GLU A 343 1.99 7.54 5.52
C GLU A 343 2.32 6.30 6.35
N LEU A 344 2.26 6.45 7.65
CA LEU A 344 2.78 5.50 8.62
C LEU A 344 1.74 5.16 9.67
N ARG A 345 1.76 3.93 10.14
CA ARG A 345 1.17 3.53 11.41
C ARG A 345 2.21 2.80 12.26
N ARG A 346 2.10 2.91 13.57
CA ARG A 346 2.97 2.13 14.49
C ARG A 346 2.70 0.65 14.29
N THR A 347 3.74 -0.18 14.32
CA THR A 347 3.60 -1.63 14.27
C THR A 347 2.96 -2.16 15.55
N LEU A 348 2.16 -3.22 15.40
CA LEU A 348 1.54 -3.94 16.50
C LEU A 348 2.15 -5.34 16.60
N ASP A 349 2.36 -5.84 17.80
CA ASP A 349 3.05 -7.10 18.08
C ASP A 349 2.11 -8.32 18.27
N TYR A 350 0.78 -8.13 18.10
CA TYR A 350 -0.26 -9.15 18.22
C TYR A 350 -1.08 -9.33 16.95
#